data_e8ba424fb559de6cb5d7c00721930a84
#
_entry.id   e8ba424fb559de6cb5d7c00721930a84
#
_cell.length_a   1.000
_cell.length_b   1.000
_cell.length_c   1.000
_cell.angle_alpha   90.00
_cell.angle_beta   90.00
_cell.angle_gamma   90.00
#
_symmetry.space_group_name_H-M   'P 1'
#
loop_
_entity.id
_entity.type
_entity.pdbx_description
1 polymer ?
#
loop_
_entity_poly.entity_id
_entity_poly.type
_entity_poly.pdbx_seq_one_letter_code
_entity_poly.pdbx_strand_id
1 'polypeptide(L)'
;MKKLFVKAVGDVVSNNQVILQLYSPKLINAQEEYLLTLKGEDKSLIDSAYNKLQTFHIPEQQIQQLKETRKVNQLIDIYPNQNGVVMMLNIREGMYVTPDIEIMSLVDLSTIWMIAQIFEKQADWVRAGESVEAQLTAFPGKIWKGYVQYIYPQVDPTTRTLKVRLQFDNPDGMLKPNMIANITLLAEPKQNVLSIPLEALIRSSQGDHVIVSLNDGYFQARSVVVGMESGNRVEIISGLSAGEKVVISGQFLLDSEANLKAGLERLQTPAENKKE
;
A
#
# COMPACT_ATOMS: atom_id res chain seq x y z
N MET A 1 -7.09 -10.26 35.62
CA MET A 1 -8.27 -10.25 34.75
C MET A 1 -9.22 -11.34 35.16
N LYS A 2 -10.54 -11.11 35.15
CA LYS A 2 -11.52 -12.09 35.64
C LYS A 2 -12.26 -12.81 34.53
N LYS A 3 -12.67 -12.09 33.50
CA LYS A 3 -13.42 -12.63 32.35
C LYS A 3 -12.94 -12.02 31.04
N LEU A 4 -12.90 -12.82 30.00
CA LEU A 4 -12.53 -12.42 28.64
C LEU A 4 -13.69 -12.79 27.70
N PHE A 5 -14.25 -11.79 27.02
CA PHE A 5 -15.38 -11.98 26.09
C PHE A 5 -14.91 -12.24 24.67
N VAL A 6 -13.76 -11.69 24.29
CA VAL A 6 -13.09 -11.95 23.02
C VAL A 6 -12.21 -13.19 23.20
N LYS A 7 -12.44 -14.22 22.39
CA LYS A 7 -11.83 -15.55 22.62
C LYS A 7 -10.78 -15.95 21.61
N ALA A 8 -10.80 -15.34 20.43
CA ALA A 8 -9.91 -15.75 19.33
C ALA A 8 -9.39 -14.57 18.52
N VAL A 9 -8.24 -14.79 17.90
CA VAL A 9 -7.74 -13.96 16.78
C VAL A 9 -8.72 -14.13 15.62
N GLY A 10 -9.11 -13.00 15.02
CA GLY A 10 -10.13 -12.94 13.97
C GLY A 10 -11.52 -12.54 14.47
N ASP A 11 -11.76 -12.49 15.80
CA ASP A 11 -13.02 -11.98 16.33
C ASP A 11 -13.20 -10.50 15.95
N VAL A 12 -14.42 -10.15 15.55
CA VAL A 12 -14.81 -8.76 15.27
C VAL A 12 -15.33 -8.15 16.57
N VAL A 13 -14.83 -6.97 16.92
CA VAL A 13 -15.25 -6.22 18.10
C VAL A 13 -15.75 -4.84 17.74
N SER A 14 -16.77 -4.38 18.47
CA SER A 14 -17.33 -3.04 18.37
C SER A 14 -16.90 -2.19 19.56
N ASN A 15 -16.76 -0.87 19.38
CA ASN A 15 -16.42 0.06 20.45
C ASN A 15 -17.41 0.04 21.64
N ASN A 16 -18.64 -0.41 21.42
CA ASN A 16 -19.67 -0.53 22.48
C ASN A 16 -19.71 -1.92 23.14
N GLN A 17 -18.80 -2.83 22.77
CA GLN A 17 -18.77 -4.20 23.28
C GLN A 17 -17.75 -4.32 24.40
N VAL A 18 -18.13 -4.92 25.54
CA VAL A 18 -17.19 -5.26 26.59
C VAL A 18 -16.25 -6.35 26.08
N ILE A 19 -14.96 -6.09 26.09
CA ILE A 19 -13.92 -7.05 25.64
C ILE A 19 -13.40 -7.90 26.80
N LEU A 20 -13.29 -7.34 27.99
CA LEU A 20 -12.85 -8.06 29.18
C LEU A 20 -13.32 -7.39 30.47
N GLN A 21 -13.25 -8.12 31.58
CA GLN A 21 -13.49 -7.62 32.92
C GLN A 21 -12.24 -7.72 33.76
N LEU A 22 -11.87 -6.59 34.39
CA LEU A 22 -10.75 -6.48 35.29
C LEU A 22 -11.22 -6.45 36.77
N TYR A 23 -10.50 -7.18 37.60
CA TYR A 23 -10.51 -6.99 39.05
C TYR A 23 -9.22 -6.27 39.45
N SER A 24 -9.34 -5.13 40.15
CA SER A 24 -8.21 -4.37 40.62
C SER A 24 -8.52 -3.73 41.97
N PRO A 25 -7.77 -4.07 43.05
CA PRO A 25 -7.95 -3.43 44.33
C PRO A 25 -7.78 -1.90 44.28
N LYS A 26 -6.85 -1.40 43.43
CA LYS A 26 -6.65 0.04 43.22
C LYS A 26 -7.89 0.74 42.68
N LEU A 27 -8.59 0.11 41.73
CA LEU A 27 -9.81 0.66 41.14
C LEU A 27 -10.99 0.58 42.14
N ILE A 28 -11.06 -0.46 42.94
CA ILE A 28 -12.04 -0.58 44.02
C ILE A 28 -11.86 0.54 45.06
N ASN A 29 -10.65 0.72 45.55
CA ASN A 29 -10.36 1.78 46.53
C ASN A 29 -10.66 3.18 45.96
N ALA A 30 -10.36 3.44 44.70
CA ALA A 30 -10.70 4.73 44.06
C ALA A 30 -12.22 4.96 43.97
N GLN A 31 -13.02 3.92 43.70
CA GLN A 31 -14.48 4.01 43.75
C GLN A 31 -15.00 4.26 45.17
N GLU A 32 -14.46 3.57 46.16
CA GLU A 32 -14.82 3.79 47.59
C GLU A 32 -14.51 5.22 48.01
N GLU A 33 -13.33 5.73 47.67
CA GLU A 33 -12.91 7.10 47.93
C GLU A 33 -13.89 8.11 47.30
N TYR A 34 -14.28 7.93 46.03
CA TYR A 34 -15.26 8.76 45.35
C TYR A 34 -16.64 8.72 46.05
N LEU A 35 -17.11 7.52 46.44
CA LEU A 35 -18.36 7.39 47.17
C LEU A 35 -18.34 8.06 48.56
N LEU A 36 -17.18 8.07 49.22
CA LEU A 36 -16.99 8.77 50.51
C LEU A 36 -17.04 10.28 50.30
N THR A 37 -16.37 10.82 49.29
CA THR A 37 -16.43 12.27 49.00
C THR A 37 -17.83 12.75 48.64
N LEU A 38 -18.65 11.90 47.96
CA LEU A 38 -20.06 12.20 47.66
C LEU A 38 -20.97 12.30 48.92
N LYS A 39 -20.52 11.88 50.10
CA LYS A 39 -21.23 12.07 51.37
C LYS A 39 -20.93 13.44 52.01
N GLY A 40 -19.83 14.08 51.61
CA GLY A 40 -19.45 15.41 52.03
C GLY A 40 -19.98 16.48 51.07
N GLU A 41 -19.88 17.75 51.48
CA GLU A 41 -20.30 18.91 50.69
C GLU A 41 -19.14 19.60 49.93
N ASP A 42 -17.93 19.10 50.09
CA ASP A 42 -16.75 19.72 49.50
C ASP A 42 -16.60 19.31 48.03
N LYS A 43 -16.96 20.25 47.15
CA LYS A 43 -16.88 20.07 45.69
C LYS A 43 -15.46 19.78 45.20
N SER A 44 -14.43 20.38 45.81
CA SER A 44 -13.05 20.19 45.38
C SER A 44 -12.58 18.75 45.60
N LEU A 45 -12.99 18.12 46.68
CA LEU A 45 -12.70 16.72 46.96
C LEU A 45 -13.47 15.80 46.01
N ILE A 46 -14.71 16.11 45.73
CA ILE A 46 -15.54 15.35 44.78
C ILE A 46 -14.90 15.37 43.38
N ASP A 47 -14.51 16.57 42.90
CA ASP A 47 -13.90 16.74 41.58
C ASP A 47 -12.55 16.01 41.50
N SER A 48 -11.75 16.08 42.56
CA SER A 48 -10.46 15.35 42.64
C SER A 48 -10.64 13.83 42.55
N ALA A 49 -11.58 13.29 43.32
CA ALA A 49 -11.86 11.86 43.29
C ALA A 49 -12.48 11.40 41.96
N TYR A 50 -13.33 12.24 41.34
CA TYR A 50 -13.86 11.99 39.99
C TYR A 50 -12.75 11.98 38.95
N ASN A 51 -11.86 12.98 38.93
CA ASN A 51 -10.73 13.04 38.01
C ASN A 51 -9.78 11.84 38.18
N LYS A 52 -9.64 11.34 39.40
CA LYS A 52 -8.87 10.12 39.66
C LYS A 52 -9.48 8.89 38.97
N LEU A 53 -10.82 8.74 38.99
CA LEU A 53 -11.51 7.66 38.30
C LEU A 53 -11.33 7.80 36.77
N GLN A 54 -11.41 9.02 36.23
CA GLN A 54 -11.13 9.28 34.81
C GLN A 54 -9.68 8.96 34.44
N THR A 55 -8.70 9.29 35.29
CA THR A 55 -7.29 8.96 35.08
C THR A 55 -7.08 7.44 35.01
N PHE A 56 -7.89 6.66 35.71
CA PHE A 56 -7.91 5.21 35.59
C PHE A 56 -8.70 4.69 34.40
N HIS A 57 -9.15 5.56 33.50
CA HIS A 57 -9.93 5.23 32.28
C HIS A 57 -11.20 4.42 32.58
N ILE A 58 -11.83 4.66 33.73
CA ILE A 58 -13.15 4.09 34.02
C ILE A 58 -14.17 4.80 33.12
N PRO A 59 -14.98 4.06 32.34
CA PRO A 59 -15.98 4.65 31.45
C PRO A 59 -16.98 5.53 32.21
N GLU A 60 -17.34 6.65 31.62
CA GLU A 60 -18.28 7.62 32.23
C GLU A 60 -19.59 6.95 32.67
N GLN A 61 -20.10 6.05 31.87
CA GLN A 61 -21.32 5.28 32.21
C GLN A 61 -21.16 4.50 33.51
N GLN A 62 -20.01 3.90 33.77
CA GLN A 62 -19.75 3.17 35.02
C GLN A 62 -19.58 4.12 36.20
N ILE A 63 -19.03 5.32 36.00
CA ILE A 63 -18.94 6.35 37.05
C ILE A 63 -20.34 6.87 37.41
N GLN A 64 -21.19 7.11 36.43
CA GLN A 64 -22.57 7.53 36.68
C GLN A 64 -23.37 6.43 37.41
N GLN A 65 -23.26 5.18 36.97
CA GLN A 65 -23.86 4.04 37.65
C GLN A 65 -23.38 3.92 39.11
N LEU A 66 -22.09 4.13 39.37
CA LEU A 66 -21.50 4.15 40.71
C LEU A 66 -22.13 5.25 41.57
N LYS A 67 -22.30 6.45 41.00
CA LYS A 67 -22.92 7.60 41.68
C LYS A 67 -24.40 7.33 42.03
N GLU A 68 -25.17 6.71 41.13
CA GLU A 68 -26.59 6.42 41.29
C GLU A 68 -26.82 5.26 42.26
N THR A 69 -26.13 4.14 42.06
CA THR A 69 -26.33 2.92 42.84
C THR A 69 -25.65 2.98 44.23
N ARG A 70 -24.66 3.86 44.39
CA ARG A 70 -23.83 3.94 45.60
C ARG A 70 -23.14 2.60 45.95
N LYS A 71 -22.98 1.71 44.97
CA LYS A 71 -22.35 0.39 45.17
C LYS A 71 -21.08 0.31 44.32
N VAL A 72 -20.00 -0.13 44.98
CA VAL A 72 -18.71 -0.36 44.28
C VAL A 72 -18.83 -1.54 43.33
N ASN A 73 -18.38 -1.34 42.10
CA ASN A 73 -18.23 -2.41 41.15
C ASN A 73 -16.87 -3.08 41.31
N GLN A 74 -16.88 -4.34 41.72
CA GLN A 74 -15.66 -5.13 41.88
C GLN A 74 -15.01 -5.48 40.52
N LEU A 75 -15.80 -5.58 39.46
CA LEU A 75 -15.36 -5.87 38.12
C LEU A 75 -15.58 -4.64 37.25
N ILE A 76 -14.50 -4.18 36.61
CA ILE A 76 -14.55 -3.05 35.70
C ILE A 76 -14.59 -3.58 34.29
N ASP A 77 -15.59 -3.15 33.52
CA ASP A 77 -15.74 -3.47 32.11
C ASP A 77 -14.81 -2.61 31.28
N ILE A 78 -14.05 -3.26 30.42
CA ILE A 78 -13.15 -2.60 29.48
C ILE A 78 -13.70 -2.73 28.08
N TYR A 79 -13.75 -1.61 27.38
CA TYR A 79 -14.23 -1.47 26.00
C TYR A 79 -13.06 -1.15 25.07
N PRO A 80 -13.12 -1.54 23.80
CA PRO A 80 -12.12 -1.15 22.83
C PRO A 80 -12.28 0.34 22.45
N ASN A 81 -11.19 0.97 22.06
CA ASN A 81 -11.19 2.38 21.64
C ASN A 81 -11.77 2.56 20.22
N GLN A 82 -11.88 1.48 19.45
CA GLN A 82 -12.36 1.50 18.07
C GLN A 82 -12.97 0.15 17.68
N ASN A 83 -13.76 0.16 16.62
CA ASN A 83 -14.19 -1.09 15.98
C ASN A 83 -12.98 -1.73 15.29
N GLY A 84 -12.96 -3.05 15.21
CA GLY A 84 -11.87 -3.73 14.51
C GLY A 84 -11.91 -5.24 14.63
N VAL A 85 -10.90 -5.86 14.07
CA VAL A 85 -10.65 -7.30 14.12
C VAL A 85 -9.45 -7.55 15.04
N VAL A 86 -9.56 -8.54 15.88
CA VAL A 86 -8.47 -8.95 16.79
C VAL A 86 -7.37 -9.61 15.98
N MET A 87 -6.20 -8.99 15.92
CA MET A 87 -5.03 -9.53 15.23
C MET A 87 -4.07 -10.25 16.16
N MET A 88 -4.01 -9.84 17.41
CA MET A 88 -3.25 -10.51 18.47
C MET A 88 -4.08 -10.55 19.76
N LEU A 89 -3.95 -11.66 20.50
CA LEU A 89 -4.59 -11.86 21.80
C LEU A 89 -3.56 -12.51 22.74
N ASN A 90 -2.96 -11.70 23.62
CA ASN A 90 -1.84 -12.12 24.47
C ASN A 90 -2.26 -12.54 25.87
N ILE A 91 -3.53 -12.52 26.17
CA ILE A 91 -4.07 -12.80 27.50
C ILE A 91 -5.05 -13.97 27.52
N ARG A 92 -5.24 -14.52 28.72
CA ARG A 92 -6.21 -15.59 29.01
C ARG A 92 -6.97 -15.27 30.29
N GLU A 93 -8.15 -15.85 30.44
CA GLU A 93 -8.92 -15.73 31.70
C GLU A 93 -8.11 -16.18 32.91
N GLY A 94 -8.22 -15.44 34.01
CA GLY A 94 -7.45 -15.68 35.22
C GLY A 94 -6.04 -15.07 35.22
N MET A 95 -5.53 -14.62 34.09
CA MET A 95 -4.18 -14.06 34.02
C MET A 95 -4.07 -12.74 34.80
N TYR A 96 -2.95 -12.55 35.48
CA TYR A 96 -2.58 -11.27 36.07
C TYR A 96 -2.04 -10.35 34.97
N VAL A 97 -2.58 -9.14 34.89
CA VAL A 97 -2.17 -8.14 33.87
C VAL A 97 -1.63 -6.89 34.54
N THR A 98 -0.57 -6.33 33.99
CA THR A 98 0.06 -5.08 34.40
C THR A 98 -0.03 -4.07 33.25
N PRO A 99 0.16 -2.76 33.47
CA PRO A 99 0.03 -1.75 32.43
C PRO A 99 0.99 -1.90 31.24
N ASP A 100 2.08 -2.62 31.40
CA ASP A 100 3.10 -2.91 30.40
C ASP A 100 2.77 -4.11 29.51
N ILE A 101 1.72 -4.87 29.83
CA ILE A 101 1.30 -6.01 29.04
C ILE A 101 0.34 -5.56 27.93
N GLU A 102 0.73 -5.77 26.68
CA GLU A 102 -0.20 -5.64 25.56
C GLU A 102 -1.25 -6.73 25.62
N ILE A 103 -2.50 -6.34 25.83
CA ILE A 103 -3.63 -7.25 26.02
C ILE A 103 -4.04 -7.87 24.71
N MET A 104 -4.32 -7.03 23.71
CA MET A 104 -4.70 -7.41 22.36
C MET A 104 -4.38 -6.30 21.37
N SER A 105 -4.23 -6.66 20.13
CA SER A 105 -4.11 -5.72 19.01
C SER A 105 -5.37 -5.77 18.16
N LEU A 106 -5.97 -4.59 17.93
CA LEU A 106 -7.15 -4.40 17.09
C LEU A 106 -6.76 -3.65 15.83
N VAL A 107 -7.19 -4.13 14.69
CA VAL A 107 -6.93 -3.50 13.40
C VAL A 107 -8.26 -3.24 12.69
N ASP A 108 -8.41 -2.02 12.17
CA ASP A 108 -9.50 -1.71 11.24
C ASP A 108 -9.12 -2.22 9.85
N LEU A 109 -9.94 -3.13 9.33
CA LEU A 109 -9.77 -3.72 8.00
C LEU A 109 -10.76 -3.15 6.98
N SER A 110 -11.48 -2.08 7.30
CA SER A 110 -12.42 -1.42 6.38
C SER A 110 -11.72 -0.84 5.14
N THR A 111 -10.45 -0.50 5.30
CA THR A 111 -9.55 -0.09 4.22
C THR A 111 -8.25 -0.89 4.28
N ILE A 112 -7.73 -1.26 3.12
CA ILE A 112 -6.45 -1.99 3.00
C ILE A 112 -5.46 -1.17 2.19
N TRP A 113 -4.23 -1.13 2.67
CA TRP A 113 -3.12 -0.59 1.92
C TRP A 113 -2.34 -1.70 1.24
N MET A 114 -2.02 -1.49 -0.03
CA MET A 114 -1.11 -2.35 -0.78
C MET A 114 0.14 -1.55 -1.13
N ILE A 115 1.30 -2.16 -0.96
CA ILE A 115 2.58 -1.56 -1.36
C ILE A 115 2.98 -2.15 -2.70
N ALA A 116 2.87 -1.34 -3.75
CA ALA A 116 3.38 -1.67 -5.06
C ALA A 116 4.84 -1.23 -5.20
N GLN A 117 5.62 -1.99 -5.96
CA GLN A 117 6.99 -1.63 -6.33
C GLN A 117 7.02 -1.31 -7.81
N ILE A 118 7.47 -0.11 -8.16
CA ILE A 118 7.55 0.40 -9.52
C ILE A 118 9.00 0.62 -9.87
N PHE A 119 9.43 0.26 -11.07
CA PHE A 119 10.78 0.55 -11.52
C PHE A 119 11.04 2.05 -11.62
N GLU A 120 12.25 2.49 -11.29
CA GLU A 120 12.67 3.90 -11.33
C GLU A 120 12.32 4.58 -12.66
N LYS A 121 12.51 3.89 -13.80
CA LYS A 121 12.17 4.39 -15.14
C LYS A 121 10.67 4.66 -15.36
N GLN A 122 9.80 4.13 -14.50
CA GLN A 122 8.34 4.29 -14.55
C GLN A 122 7.82 5.26 -13.49
N ALA A 123 8.71 5.82 -12.66
CA ALA A 123 8.34 6.67 -11.54
C ALA A 123 7.54 7.92 -11.99
N ASP A 124 7.92 8.51 -13.12
CA ASP A 124 7.26 9.69 -13.69
C ASP A 124 5.84 9.43 -14.21
N TRP A 125 5.47 8.15 -14.35
CA TRP A 125 4.15 7.76 -14.85
C TRP A 125 3.10 7.68 -13.76
N VAL A 126 3.52 7.70 -12.49
CA VAL A 126 2.65 7.49 -11.34
C VAL A 126 2.48 8.77 -10.55
N ARG A 127 1.24 9.14 -10.34
CA ARG A 127 0.88 10.33 -9.57
C ARG A 127 -0.09 9.97 -8.44
N ALA A 128 -0.03 10.72 -7.34
CA ALA A 128 -1.00 10.59 -6.27
C ALA A 128 -2.42 10.93 -6.80
N GLY A 129 -3.40 10.12 -6.41
CA GLY A 129 -4.79 10.24 -6.85
C GLY A 129 -5.13 9.42 -8.10
N GLU A 130 -4.16 8.85 -8.82
CA GLU A 130 -4.45 7.99 -9.98
C GLU A 130 -5.19 6.72 -9.58
N SER A 131 -6.13 6.31 -10.43
CA SER A 131 -6.90 5.10 -10.25
C SER A 131 -6.07 3.85 -10.51
N VAL A 132 -6.29 2.84 -9.69
CA VAL A 132 -5.62 1.54 -9.80
C VAL A 132 -6.62 0.40 -9.71
N GLU A 133 -6.32 -0.69 -10.37
CA GLU A 133 -7.06 -1.93 -10.27
C GLU A 133 -6.17 -3.02 -9.68
N ALA A 134 -6.71 -3.74 -8.70
CA ALA A 134 -6.04 -4.88 -8.09
C ALA A 134 -6.81 -6.17 -8.41
N GLN A 135 -6.07 -7.18 -8.82
CA GLN A 135 -6.59 -8.53 -9.02
C GLN A 135 -5.80 -9.49 -8.12
N LEU A 136 -6.51 -10.14 -7.20
CA LEU A 136 -5.91 -11.08 -6.27
C LEU A 136 -5.97 -12.50 -6.84
N THR A 137 -4.89 -13.24 -6.67
CA THR A 137 -4.82 -14.65 -7.08
C THR A 137 -5.86 -15.51 -6.34
N ALA A 138 -6.17 -15.13 -5.09
CA ALA A 138 -7.18 -15.83 -4.27
C ALA A 138 -8.62 -15.69 -4.80
N PHE A 139 -8.89 -14.69 -5.64
CA PHE A 139 -10.23 -14.39 -6.16
C PHE A 139 -10.17 -14.10 -7.67
N PRO A 140 -10.01 -15.14 -8.51
CA PRO A 140 -9.92 -14.96 -9.95
C PRO A 140 -11.19 -14.28 -10.50
N GLY A 141 -11.00 -13.27 -11.33
CA GLY A 141 -12.09 -12.53 -11.98
C GLY A 141 -12.72 -11.40 -11.16
N LYS A 142 -12.38 -11.24 -9.86
CA LYS A 142 -12.79 -10.07 -9.08
C LYS A 142 -11.72 -8.98 -9.17
N ILE A 143 -12.14 -7.77 -9.50
CA ILE A 143 -11.28 -6.59 -9.60
C ILE A 143 -11.68 -5.64 -8.47
N TRP A 144 -10.70 -5.20 -7.70
CA TRP A 144 -10.85 -4.14 -6.71
C TRP A 144 -10.32 -2.84 -7.29
N LYS A 145 -11.09 -1.77 -7.17
CA LYS A 145 -10.69 -0.43 -7.58
C LYS A 145 -10.16 0.32 -6.37
N GLY A 146 -9.06 1.01 -6.56
CA GLY A 146 -8.41 1.82 -5.56
C GLY A 146 -7.73 3.02 -6.20
N TYR A 147 -6.87 3.67 -5.44
CA TYR A 147 -6.11 4.83 -5.93
C TYR A 147 -4.72 4.88 -5.29
N VAL A 148 -3.83 5.61 -5.95
CA VAL A 148 -2.50 5.93 -5.43
C VAL A 148 -2.64 6.92 -4.30
N GLN A 149 -2.39 6.48 -3.06
CA GLN A 149 -2.49 7.33 -1.89
C GLN A 149 -1.20 8.11 -1.65
N TYR A 150 -0.05 7.45 -1.78
CA TYR A 150 1.23 8.05 -1.46
C TYR A 150 2.37 7.40 -2.23
N ILE A 151 3.31 8.21 -2.70
CA ILE A 151 4.54 7.77 -3.36
C ILE A 151 5.69 8.04 -2.41
N TYR A 152 6.43 7.00 -2.02
CA TYR A 152 7.57 7.16 -1.13
C TYR A 152 8.71 7.87 -1.87
N PRO A 153 9.35 8.89 -1.27
CA PRO A 153 10.35 9.71 -1.95
C PRO A 153 11.73 9.04 -2.06
N GLN A 154 11.82 7.76 -1.75
CA GLN A 154 13.07 7.02 -1.70
C GLN A 154 13.02 5.80 -2.60
N VAL A 155 14.02 5.67 -3.48
CA VAL A 155 14.25 4.48 -4.31
C VAL A 155 15.04 3.45 -3.51
N ASP A 156 14.64 2.21 -3.56
CA ASP A 156 15.38 1.10 -2.99
C ASP A 156 16.65 0.85 -3.82
N PRO A 157 17.85 0.99 -3.24
CA PRO A 157 19.10 0.90 -3.99
C PRO A 157 19.40 -0.52 -4.52
N THR A 158 18.82 -1.53 -3.89
CA THR A 158 19.05 -2.93 -4.26
C THR A 158 18.17 -3.36 -5.42
N THR A 159 16.89 -3.01 -5.35
CA THR A 159 15.89 -3.42 -6.36
C THR A 159 15.67 -2.37 -7.44
N ARG A 160 16.19 -1.15 -7.27
CA ARG A 160 15.95 0.00 -8.15
C ARG A 160 14.46 0.26 -8.37
N THR A 161 13.68 0.11 -7.29
CA THR A 161 12.23 0.32 -7.31
C THR A 161 11.81 1.43 -6.36
N LEU A 162 10.74 2.11 -6.72
CA LEU A 162 10.02 3.08 -5.91
C LEU A 162 8.83 2.40 -5.27
N LYS A 163 8.62 2.59 -3.97
CA LYS A 163 7.45 2.08 -3.27
C LYS A 163 6.29 3.06 -3.43
N VAL A 164 5.12 2.51 -3.73
CA VAL A 164 3.88 3.28 -3.86
C VAL A 164 2.82 2.64 -2.98
N ARG A 165 2.19 3.44 -2.13
CA ARG A 165 1.08 3.00 -1.30
C ARG A 165 -0.23 3.25 -2.02
N LEU A 166 -0.96 2.17 -2.22
CA LEU A 166 -2.26 2.14 -2.84
C LEU A 166 -3.31 1.90 -1.77
N GLN A 167 -4.46 2.55 -1.85
CA GLN A 167 -5.56 2.36 -0.93
C GLN A 167 -6.76 1.73 -1.64
N PHE A 168 -7.35 0.75 -0.98
CA PHE A 168 -8.54 0.02 -1.43
C PHE A 168 -9.57 -0.03 -0.31
N ASP A 169 -10.83 0.19 -0.65
CA ASP A 169 -11.94 -0.03 0.26
C ASP A 169 -12.23 -1.53 0.40
N ASN A 170 -12.53 -1.96 1.62
CA ASN A 170 -12.73 -3.35 1.96
C ASN A 170 -14.00 -3.57 2.81
N PRO A 171 -15.19 -3.15 2.34
CA PRO A 171 -16.42 -3.25 3.12
C PRO A 171 -16.80 -4.69 3.42
N ASP A 172 -16.46 -5.62 2.54
CA ASP A 172 -16.79 -7.05 2.70
C ASP A 172 -15.76 -7.82 3.55
N GLY A 173 -14.66 -7.18 3.97
CA GLY A 173 -13.56 -7.83 4.69
C GLY A 173 -12.84 -8.93 3.90
N MET A 174 -12.99 -8.97 2.58
CA MET A 174 -12.38 -10.00 1.73
C MET A 174 -10.88 -9.81 1.53
N LEU A 175 -10.43 -8.56 1.48
CA LEU A 175 -9.01 -8.24 1.44
C LEU A 175 -8.42 -8.45 2.83
N LYS A 176 -7.38 -9.29 2.90
CA LYS A 176 -6.70 -9.60 4.16
C LYS A 176 -5.23 -9.17 4.08
N PRO A 177 -4.62 -8.78 5.20
CA PRO A 177 -3.18 -8.52 5.24
C PRO A 177 -2.37 -9.68 4.67
N ASN A 178 -1.24 -9.38 4.06
CA ASN A 178 -0.32 -10.33 3.42
C ASN A 178 -0.85 -11.08 2.18
N MET A 179 -1.98 -10.66 1.62
CA MET A 179 -2.40 -11.15 0.30
C MET A 179 -1.56 -10.51 -0.81
N ILE A 180 -1.31 -11.30 -1.86
CA ILE A 180 -0.59 -10.85 -3.06
C ILE A 180 -1.61 -10.50 -4.13
N ALA A 181 -1.39 -9.36 -4.79
CA ALA A 181 -2.23 -8.88 -5.88
C ALA A 181 -1.39 -8.44 -7.07
N ASN A 182 -1.93 -8.61 -8.27
CA ASN A 182 -1.46 -7.96 -9.47
C ASN A 182 -2.12 -6.59 -9.57
N ILE A 183 -1.32 -5.54 -9.74
CA ILE A 183 -1.79 -4.17 -9.80
C ILE A 183 -1.67 -3.65 -11.23
N THR A 184 -2.76 -3.08 -11.73
CA THR A 184 -2.79 -2.34 -13.00
C THR A 184 -3.01 -0.86 -12.68
N LEU A 185 -2.04 -0.04 -13.03
CA LEU A 185 -2.15 1.41 -12.95
C LEU A 185 -2.90 1.91 -14.18
N LEU A 186 -3.96 2.68 -13.95
CA LEU A 186 -4.75 3.32 -14.99
C LEU A 186 -4.26 4.76 -15.16
N ALA A 187 -3.03 4.90 -15.71
CA ALA A 187 -2.49 6.23 -15.99
C ALA A 187 -3.37 6.98 -17.00
N GLU A 188 -3.44 8.30 -16.87
CA GLU A 188 -4.15 9.13 -17.84
C GLU A 188 -3.59 8.90 -19.26
N PRO A 189 -4.45 8.62 -20.26
CA PRO A 189 -3.98 8.38 -21.60
C PRO A 189 -3.36 9.66 -22.16
N LYS A 190 -2.10 9.61 -22.54
CA LYS A 190 -1.49 10.68 -23.32
C LYS A 190 -2.14 10.75 -24.70
N GLN A 191 -2.69 11.90 -25.06
CA GLN A 191 -3.29 12.13 -26.38
C GLN A 191 -2.24 12.66 -27.36
N ASN A 192 -2.41 12.34 -28.65
CA ASN A 192 -1.56 12.81 -29.74
C ASN A 192 -0.07 12.43 -29.63
N VAL A 193 0.21 11.24 -29.08
CA VAL A 193 1.56 10.69 -29.05
C VAL A 193 1.86 9.84 -30.26
N LEU A 194 3.07 9.96 -30.81
CA LEU A 194 3.53 9.02 -31.83
C LEU A 194 3.83 7.69 -31.14
N SER A 195 3.19 6.62 -31.60
CA SER A 195 3.41 5.28 -31.02
C SER A 195 3.51 4.22 -32.11
N ILE A 196 4.33 3.22 -31.85
CA ILE A 196 4.51 2.04 -32.73
C ILE A 196 4.15 0.76 -31.99
N PRO A 197 3.86 -0.35 -32.69
CA PRO A 197 3.77 -1.66 -32.05
C PRO A 197 5.08 -2.02 -31.35
N LEU A 198 5.01 -2.62 -30.16
CA LEU A 198 6.19 -3.01 -29.39
C LEU A 198 7.09 -3.97 -30.17
N GLU A 199 6.50 -4.80 -31.03
CA GLU A 199 7.20 -5.72 -31.92
C GLU A 199 8.12 -5.03 -32.92
N ALA A 200 7.87 -3.77 -33.28
CA ALA A 200 8.73 -3.00 -34.18
C ALA A 200 10.00 -2.46 -33.52
N LEU A 201 10.06 -2.48 -32.18
CA LEU A 201 11.18 -1.95 -31.43
C LEU A 201 12.26 -3.01 -31.24
N ILE A 202 13.48 -2.70 -31.63
CA ILE A 202 14.67 -3.53 -31.42
C ILE A 202 15.48 -2.89 -30.29
N ARG A 203 15.71 -3.65 -29.24
CA ARG A 203 16.53 -3.26 -28.08
C ARG A 203 17.89 -3.90 -28.17
N SER A 204 18.93 -3.10 -28.20
CA SER A 204 20.31 -3.58 -28.25
C SER A 204 21.18 -2.90 -27.18
N SER A 205 22.40 -3.39 -27.02
CA SER A 205 23.40 -2.75 -26.15
C SER A 205 23.80 -1.33 -26.60
N GLN A 206 23.50 -0.97 -27.85
CA GLN A 206 23.79 0.34 -28.43
C GLN A 206 22.58 1.29 -28.31
N GLY A 207 21.47 0.84 -27.76
CA GLY A 207 20.23 1.59 -27.60
C GLY A 207 19.06 1.02 -28.38
N ASP A 208 17.93 1.73 -28.29
CA ASP A 208 16.68 1.37 -28.95
C ASP A 208 16.66 1.87 -30.38
N HIS A 209 16.26 1.01 -31.32
CA HIS A 209 16.16 1.39 -32.73
C HIS A 209 15.00 0.68 -33.42
N VAL A 210 14.61 1.20 -34.55
CA VAL A 210 13.55 0.67 -35.42
C VAL A 210 14.05 0.55 -36.85
N ILE A 211 13.47 -0.33 -37.63
CA ILE A 211 13.73 -0.42 -39.08
C ILE A 211 12.62 0.36 -39.80
N VAL A 212 13.01 1.45 -40.45
CA VAL A 212 12.08 2.26 -41.28
C VAL A 212 12.16 1.77 -42.71
N SER A 213 11.01 1.56 -43.31
CA SER A 213 10.89 1.26 -44.76
C SER A 213 10.93 2.58 -45.52
N LEU A 214 11.92 2.72 -46.38
CA LEU A 214 12.05 3.82 -47.34
C LEU A 214 11.33 3.45 -48.65
N ASN A 215 11.18 4.44 -49.54
CA ASN A 215 10.70 4.18 -50.86
C ASN A 215 11.68 3.28 -51.64
N ASP A 216 11.21 2.54 -52.64
CA ASP A 216 12.00 1.67 -53.51
C ASP A 216 12.59 0.41 -52.86
N GLY A 217 12.00 -0.05 -51.71
CA GLY A 217 12.37 -1.31 -51.08
C GLY A 217 13.62 -1.25 -50.23
N TYR A 218 14.11 -0.04 -49.89
CA TYR A 218 15.23 0.17 -48.98
C TYR A 218 14.74 0.22 -47.54
N PHE A 219 15.60 -0.23 -46.63
CA PHE A 219 15.37 -0.22 -45.20
C PHE A 219 16.49 0.52 -44.51
N GLN A 220 16.15 1.27 -43.45
CA GLN A 220 17.11 2.02 -42.66
C GLN A 220 16.91 1.74 -41.18
N ALA A 221 17.97 1.29 -40.48
CA ALA A 221 17.99 1.27 -39.03
C ALA A 221 18.10 2.70 -38.51
N ARG A 222 17.21 3.09 -37.62
CA ARG A 222 17.16 4.44 -37.04
C ARG A 222 17.03 4.35 -35.52
N SER A 223 17.94 5.02 -34.82
CA SER A 223 17.88 5.14 -33.37
C SER A 223 16.66 5.96 -32.96
N VAL A 224 16.00 5.51 -31.91
CA VAL A 224 14.80 6.17 -31.37
C VAL A 224 14.92 6.33 -29.86
N VAL A 225 14.27 7.37 -29.35
CA VAL A 225 14.08 7.55 -27.91
C VAL A 225 12.64 7.15 -27.61
N VAL A 226 12.50 6.14 -26.77
CA VAL A 226 11.18 5.59 -26.38
C VAL A 226 10.69 6.28 -25.12
N GLY A 227 9.35 6.35 -25.02
CA GLY A 227 8.65 6.85 -23.85
C GLY A 227 7.87 5.75 -23.15
N MET A 228 6.59 6.02 -22.84
CA MET A 228 5.71 5.11 -22.15
C MET A 228 5.38 3.88 -22.99
N GLU A 229 5.39 2.72 -22.35
CA GLU A 229 4.89 1.46 -22.92
C GLU A 229 3.51 1.16 -22.34
N SER A 230 2.53 0.90 -23.20
CA SER A 230 1.17 0.55 -22.77
C SER A 230 0.60 -0.54 -23.68
N GLY A 231 0.24 -1.68 -23.09
CA GLY A 231 -0.22 -2.85 -23.83
C GLY A 231 0.82 -3.34 -24.84
N ASN A 232 0.45 -3.36 -26.13
CA ASN A 232 1.34 -3.77 -27.23
C ASN A 232 1.92 -2.57 -28.02
N ARG A 233 1.98 -1.39 -27.42
CA ARG A 233 2.49 -0.16 -28.06
C ARG A 233 3.52 0.54 -27.20
N VAL A 234 4.46 1.22 -27.87
CA VAL A 234 5.47 2.06 -27.23
C VAL A 234 5.43 3.46 -27.83
N GLU A 235 5.48 4.47 -26.98
CA GLU A 235 5.60 5.87 -27.35
C GLU A 235 6.99 6.14 -27.94
N ILE A 236 7.05 6.91 -29.01
CA ILE A 236 8.31 7.43 -29.57
C ILE A 236 8.41 8.92 -29.28
N ILE A 237 9.38 9.29 -28.46
CA ILE A 237 9.66 10.69 -28.11
C ILE A 237 10.42 11.39 -29.23
N SER A 238 11.40 10.70 -29.85
CA SER A 238 12.17 11.23 -30.98
C SER A 238 12.74 10.11 -31.85
N GLY A 239 13.15 10.46 -33.07
CA GLY A 239 13.74 9.54 -34.02
C GLY A 239 12.80 9.06 -35.13
N LEU A 240 11.47 9.26 -35.00
CA LEU A 240 10.46 8.96 -36.03
C LEU A 240 9.53 10.14 -36.24
N SER A 241 8.95 10.19 -37.42
CA SER A 241 7.91 11.14 -37.80
C SER A 241 6.58 10.42 -38.08
N ALA A 242 5.46 11.13 -37.90
CA ALA A 242 4.15 10.58 -38.21
C ALA A 242 4.02 10.25 -39.71
N GLY A 243 3.50 9.08 -40.00
CA GLY A 243 3.34 8.60 -41.40
C GLY A 243 4.49 7.75 -41.93
N GLU A 244 5.63 7.66 -41.21
CA GLU A 244 6.69 6.73 -41.58
C GLU A 244 6.28 5.27 -41.33
N LYS A 245 6.70 4.37 -42.22
CA LYS A 245 6.41 2.94 -42.12
C LYS A 245 7.53 2.22 -41.41
N VAL A 246 7.20 1.52 -40.31
CA VAL A 246 8.14 0.70 -39.56
C VAL A 246 7.90 -0.79 -39.80
N VAL A 247 8.97 -1.57 -39.82
CA VAL A 247 8.92 -3.02 -39.98
C VAL A 247 8.52 -3.66 -38.67
N ILE A 248 7.49 -4.50 -38.67
CA ILE A 248 6.98 -5.19 -37.48
C ILE A 248 7.33 -6.69 -37.44
N SER A 249 7.83 -7.23 -38.58
CA SER A 249 8.21 -8.65 -38.64
C SER A 249 9.43 -8.83 -39.53
N GLY A 250 10.33 -9.75 -39.14
CA GLY A 250 11.59 -9.96 -39.87
C GLY A 250 12.67 -8.90 -39.63
N GLN A 251 12.42 -7.93 -38.77
CA GLN A 251 13.34 -6.83 -38.42
C GLN A 251 14.71 -7.33 -37.91
N PHE A 252 14.72 -8.45 -37.20
CA PHE A 252 15.97 -9.02 -36.68
C PHE A 252 16.89 -9.53 -37.78
N LEU A 253 16.33 -10.07 -38.87
CA LEU A 253 17.10 -10.50 -40.04
C LEU A 253 17.70 -9.30 -40.81
N LEU A 254 16.91 -8.24 -40.98
CA LEU A 254 17.35 -7.01 -41.59
C LEU A 254 18.42 -6.30 -40.77
N ASP A 255 18.29 -6.26 -39.45
CA ASP A 255 19.26 -5.67 -38.54
C ASP A 255 20.58 -6.46 -38.57
N SER A 256 20.51 -7.80 -38.56
CA SER A 256 21.70 -8.67 -38.63
C SER A 256 22.44 -8.47 -39.95
N GLU A 257 21.74 -8.33 -41.07
CA GLU A 257 22.34 -8.13 -42.39
C GLU A 257 23.00 -6.75 -42.48
N ALA A 258 22.35 -5.70 -41.94
CA ALA A 258 22.90 -4.34 -41.89
C ALA A 258 24.18 -4.28 -41.03
N ASN A 259 24.18 -4.94 -39.88
CA ASN A 259 25.34 -5.02 -38.99
C ASN A 259 26.51 -5.80 -39.62
N LEU A 260 26.23 -6.90 -40.33
CA LEU A 260 27.22 -7.64 -41.10
C LEU A 260 27.85 -6.81 -42.20
N LYS A 261 27.07 -6.06 -42.99
CA LYS A 261 27.57 -5.17 -44.04
C LYS A 261 28.45 -4.06 -43.45
N ALA A 262 27.98 -3.38 -42.38
CA ALA A 262 28.74 -2.35 -41.70
C ALA A 262 30.09 -2.87 -41.09
N GLY A 263 30.05 -4.11 -40.60
CA GLY A 263 31.26 -4.80 -40.10
C GLY A 263 32.25 -5.10 -41.22
N LEU A 264 31.79 -5.56 -42.38
CA LEU A 264 32.63 -5.84 -43.56
C LEU A 264 33.24 -4.57 -44.13
N GLU A 265 32.44 -3.49 -44.21
CA GLU A 265 32.96 -2.18 -44.69
C GLU A 265 34.07 -1.62 -43.76
N ARG A 266 33.95 -1.77 -42.45
CA ARG A 266 34.99 -1.38 -41.49
C ARG A 266 36.26 -2.20 -41.64
N LEU A 267 36.16 -3.47 -42.01
CA LEU A 267 37.33 -4.32 -42.26
C LEU A 267 38.00 -4.04 -43.61
N GLN A 268 37.29 -3.43 -44.57
CA GLN A 268 37.81 -3.06 -45.90
C GLN A 268 38.43 -1.67 -45.97
N THR A 269 38.16 -0.81 -44.99
CA THR A 269 38.77 0.53 -44.91
C THR A 269 40.15 0.40 -44.26
N PRO A 270 41.28 0.64 -44.97
CA PRO A 270 42.60 0.60 -44.37
C PRO A 270 42.71 1.68 -43.29
N ALA A 271 43.26 1.32 -42.16
CA ALA A 271 43.59 2.29 -41.11
C ALA A 271 44.52 3.36 -41.68
N GLU A 272 43.99 4.56 -41.91
CA GLU A 272 44.83 5.73 -42.17
C GLU A 272 45.74 5.96 -40.99
N ASN A 273 47.05 5.66 -41.20
CA ASN A 273 48.13 5.96 -40.29
C ASN A 273 48.10 7.47 -39.94
N LYS A 274 47.64 7.84 -38.78
CA LYS A 274 48.01 9.10 -38.13
C LYS A 274 49.49 9.01 -37.78
N LYS A 275 50.36 9.48 -38.67
CA LYS A 275 51.67 9.96 -38.34
C LYS A 275 51.55 11.41 -37.86
N GLU A 276 52.26 11.63 -36.79
CA GLU A 276 52.67 12.85 -36.10
C GLU A 276 51.81 13.29 -34.92
#